data_0b679e1bdc39333c2d6037a812a5b13a
#
_entry.id   0b679e1bdc39333c2d6037a812a5b13a
#
_cell.length_a   1.000
_cell.length_b   1.000
_cell.length_c   1.000
_cell.angle_alpha   90.00
_cell.angle_beta   90.00
_cell.angle_gamma   90.00
#
_symmetry.space_group_name_H-M   'P 1'
#
loop_
_entity.id
_entity.type
_entity.pdbx_description
1 polymer ?
#
loop_
_entity_poly.entity_id
_entity_poly.type
_entity_poly.pdbx_seq_one_letter_code
_entity_poly.pdbx_strand_id
1 'polypeptide(L)'
;QFLYYIPGEVTPAETHYGNLMKAKEWGFHMPPYIHLADSFEEVWAFITKWDKERTGLPVPIDGIVIKVNDIGMQHLLGYTAKSPRWAIAYKFKAEQVETPLIDVVYQVGRTGAVTPVANLEPVHIAGTTVKRASLHNADIISSLDLHEHDTVYVEKGGEIIPKIVG
;
A
#
# COMPACT_ATOMS: atom_id res chain seq x y z
N GLN A 1 4.81 1.35 -17.57
CA GLN A 1 5.79 1.87 -16.60
C GLN A 1 5.63 3.38 -16.48
N PHE A 2 5.59 3.91 -15.26
CA PHE A 2 5.53 5.36 -15.01
C PHE A 2 6.86 5.86 -14.46
N LEU A 3 7.29 7.04 -14.93
CA LEU A 3 8.42 7.75 -14.34
C LEU A 3 7.92 8.56 -13.13
N TYR A 4 8.58 8.43 -11.99
CA TYR A 4 8.20 9.10 -10.75
C TYR A 4 9.35 9.87 -10.08
N TYR A 5 10.56 9.77 -10.62
CA TYR A 5 11.76 10.41 -10.09
C TYR A 5 12.87 10.45 -11.16
N ILE A 6 13.62 11.53 -11.22
CA ILE A 6 14.85 11.67 -12.01
C ILE A 6 16.01 11.75 -11.03
N PRO A 7 16.87 10.71 -10.97
CA PRO A 7 18.06 10.74 -10.12
C PRO A 7 19.17 11.61 -10.74
N GLY A 8 20.01 12.24 -9.91
CA GLY A 8 21.18 12.97 -10.34
C GLY A 8 21.49 14.17 -9.45
N GLU A 9 22.73 14.63 -9.49
CA GLU A 9 23.17 15.85 -8.81
C GLU A 9 22.70 17.10 -9.56
N VAL A 10 22.59 17.01 -10.89
CA VAL A 10 22.08 18.05 -11.76
C VAL A 10 20.77 17.59 -12.37
N THR A 11 19.69 18.33 -12.08
CA THR A 11 18.35 18.05 -12.57
C THR A 11 17.87 19.15 -13.53
N PRO A 12 16.95 18.85 -14.47
CA PRO A 12 16.45 19.81 -15.46
C PRO A 12 15.72 21.03 -14.85
N ALA A 13 15.18 20.88 -13.63
CA ALA A 13 14.49 21.92 -12.90
C ALA A 13 14.84 21.86 -11.41
N GLU A 14 14.64 22.97 -10.70
CA GLU A 14 14.90 23.10 -9.26
C GLU A 14 13.83 22.42 -8.39
N THR A 15 12.74 21.96 -8.99
CA THR A 15 11.64 21.32 -8.28
C THR A 15 11.36 19.92 -8.81
N HIS A 16 10.88 19.04 -7.91
CA HIS A 16 10.50 17.67 -8.26
C HIS A 16 9.39 17.66 -9.32
N TYR A 17 8.35 18.48 -9.13
CA TYR A 17 7.25 18.63 -10.10
C TYR A 17 7.75 19.14 -11.45
N GLY A 18 8.62 20.15 -11.45
CA GLY A 18 9.22 20.68 -12.68
C GLY A 18 10.02 19.62 -13.44
N ASN A 19 10.80 18.79 -12.74
CA ASN A 19 11.54 17.68 -13.33
C ASN A 19 10.60 16.66 -13.98
N LEU A 20 9.49 16.34 -13.32
CA LEU A 20 8.49 15.43 -13.88
C LEU A 20 7.83 16.02 -15.12
N MET A 21 7.53 17.33 -15.15
CA MET A 21 6.97 17.98 -16.33
C MET A 21 7.95 17.99 -17.50
N LYS A 22 9.25 18.21 -17.25
CA LYS A 22 10.29 18.09 -18.29
C LYS A 22 10.39 16.67 -18.83
N ALA A 23 10.34 15.66 -17.98
CA ALA A 23 10.30 14.27 -18.43
C ALA A 23 9.07 13.96 -19.31
N LYS A 24 7.93 14.54 -18.99
CA LYS A 24 6.72 14.45 -19.81
C LYS A 24 6.91 15.06 -21.19
N GLU A 25 7.56 16.24 -21.28
CA GLU A 25 7.92 16.87 -22.56
C GLU A 25 8.85 15.99 -23.40
N TRP A 26 9.70 15.19 -22.77
CA TRP A 26 10.57 14.21 -23.45
C TRP A 26 9.87 12.89 -23.83
N GLY A 27 8.57 12.78 -23.58
CA GLY A 27 7.77 11.62 -23.96
C GLY A 27 7.69 10.49 -22.92
N PHE A 28 8.20 10.70 -21.70
CA PHE A 28 8.03 9.71 -20.64
C PHE A 28 6.60 9.67 -20.12
N HIS A 29 6.09 8.48 -19.82
CA HIS A 29 4.81 8.31 -19.18
C HIS A 29 4.88 8.70 -17.69
N MET A 30 4.04 9.65 -17.32
CA MET A 30 3.91 10.14 -15.94
C MET A 30 2.67 9.54 -15.29
N PRO A 31 2.66 9.36 -13.96
CA PRO A 31 1.43 9.07 -13.25
C PRO A 31 0.40 10.18 -13.56
N PRO A 32 -0.83 9.86 -13.98
CA PRO A 32 -1.81 10.88 -14.34
C PRO A 32 -2.34 11.65 -13.13
N TYR A 33 -2.10 11.15 -11.92
CA TYR A 33 -2.65 11.67 -10.66
C TYR A 33 -1.54 12.31 -9.82
N ILE A 34 -0.99 13.44 -10.31
CA ILE A 34 0.01 14.24 -9.60
C ILE A 34 -0.64 15.55 -9.21
N HIS A 35 -0.41 16.00 -7.98
CA HIS A 35 -0.88 17.27 -7.46
C HIS A 35 0.26 18.01 -6.75
N LEU A 36 0.39 19.30 -7.02
CA LEU A 36 1.24 20.21 -6.27
C LEU A 36 0.38 20.86 -5.19
N ALA A 37 0.76 20.71 -3.93
CA ALA A 37 0.04 21.22 -2.79
C ALA A 37 0.89 22.25 -2.06
N ASP A 38 0.28 23.36 -1.70
CA ASP A 38 0.92 24.47 -0.96
C ASP A 38 0.54 24.47 0.53
N SER A 39 -0.43 23.63 0.93
CA SER A 39 -0.89 23.51 2.32
C SER A 39 -1.15 22.06 2.71
N PHE A 40 -1.22 21.81 4.03
CA PHE A 40 -1.62 20.52 4.57
C PHE A 40 -3.07 20.17 4.20
N GLU A 41 -3.95 21.16 4.16
CA GLU A 41 -5.37 21.01 3.80
C GLU A 41 -5.51 20.49 2.37
N GLU A 42 -4.71 20.98 1.43
CA GLU A 42 -4.69 20.50 0.06
C GLU A 42 -4.17 19.07 -0.06
N VAL A 43 -3.10 18.72 0.68
CA VAL A 43 -2.60 17.36 0.77
C VAL A 43 -3.69 16.43 1.30
N TRP A 44 -4.38 16.83 2.38
CA TRP A 44 -5.44 16.02 2.99
C TRP A 44 -6.66 15.88 2.09
N ALA A 45 -7.04 16.93 1.38
CA ALA A 45 -8.12 16.89 0.38
C ALA A 45 -7.79 15.89 -0.75
N PHE A 46 -6.54 15.91 -1.24
CA PHE A 46 -6.07 14.96 -2.25
C PHE A 46 -6.10 13.50 -1.75
N ILE A 47 -5.63 13.24 -0.52
CA ILE A 47 -5.69 11.93 0.12
C ILE A 47 -7.15 11.45 0.21
N THR A 48 -8.04 12.29 0.76
CA THR A 48 -9.46 11.97 0.96
C THR A 48 -10.19 11.70 -0.35
N LYS A 49 -9.86 12.46 -1.39
CA LYS A 49 -10.38 12.23 -2.74
C LYS A 49 -10.02 10.84 -3.24
N TRP A 50 -8.73 10.51 -3.23
CA TRP A 50 -8.26 9.25 -3.81
C TRP A 50 -8.59 8.02 -2.96
N ASP A 51 -8.77 8.17 -1.66
CA ASP A 51 -9.28 7.07 -0.81
C ASP A 51 -10.70 6.63 -1.25
N LYS A 52 -11.51 7.57 -1.72
CA LYS A 52 -12.87 7.30 -2.23
C LYS A 52 -12.90 6.83 -3.69
N GLU A 53 -12.06 7.44 -4.54
CA GLU A 53 -12.13 7.25 -5.99
C GLU A 53 -11.19 6.14 -6.51
N ARG A 54 -10.29 5.60 -5.67
CA ARG A 54 -9.26 4.62 -6.05
C ARG A 54 -9.80 3.33 -6.67
N THR A 55 -11.01 2.92 -6.28
CA THR A 55 -11.64 1.70 -6.81
C THR A 55 -12.03 1.81 -8.28
N GLY A 56 -12.20 3.04 -8.80
CA GLY A 56 -12.50 3.31 -10.22
C GLY A 56 -11.26 3.45 -11.10
N LEU A 57 -10.05 3.31 -10.56
CA LEU A 57 -8.83 3.48 -11.33
C LEU A 57 -8.50 2.24 -12.17
N PRO A 58 -7.92 2.42 -13.37
CA PRO A 58 -7.52 1.30 -14.23
C PRO A 58 -6.34 0.49 -13.63
N VAL A 59 -5.62 1.08 -12.67
CA VAL A 59 -4.54 0.44 -11.93
C VAL A 59 -4.81 0.60 -10.44
N PRO A 60 -4.86 -0.49 -9.67
CA PRO A 60 -5.09 -0.39 -8.23
C PRO A 60 -3.94 0.36 -7.55
N ILE A 61 -4.31 1.21 -6.59
CA ILE A 61 -3.36 1.94 -5.75
C ILE A 61 -3.64 1.62 -4.27
N ASP A 62 -2.58 1.54 -3.47
CA ASP A 62 -2.65 1.24 -2.04
C ASP A 62 -2.33 2.44 -1.15
N GLY A 63 -1.97 3.57 -1.77
CA GLY A 63 -1.63 4.79 -1.07
C GLY A 63 -1.15 5.91 -1.96
N ILE A 64 -0.66 6.97 -1.32
CA ILE A 64 -0.13 8.18 -1.94
C ILE A 64 1.27 8.43 -1.40
N VAL A 65 2.18 8.90 -2.26
CA VAL A 65 3.51 9.32 -1.85
C VAL A 65 3.55 10.85 -1.86
N ILE A 66 3.79 11.42 -0.69
CA ILE A 66 3.97 12.86 -0.46
C ILE A 66 5.48 13.13 -0.49
N LYS A 67 5.90 14.13 -1.25
CA LYS A 67 7.32 14.46 -1.44
C LYS A 67 7.55 15.95 -1.27
N VAL A 68 8.68 16.33 -0.69
CA VAL A 68 9.15 17.72 -0.71
C VAL A 68 9.45 18.09 -2.16
N ASN A 69 8.91 19.23 -2.62
CA ASN A 69 9.01 19.63 -4.02
C ASN A 69 10.35 20.27 -4.38
N ASP A 70 10.96 21.03 -3.47
CA ASP A 70 12.24 21.69 -3.66
C ASP A 70 13.40 20.70 -3.63
N ILE A 71 14.22 20.66 -4.69
CA ILE A 71 15.34 19.71 -4.82
C ILE A 71 16.47 20.04 -3.84
N GLY A 72 16.75 21.31 -3.57
CA GLY A 72 17.74 21.74 -2.58
C GLY A 72 17.35 21.25 -1.18
N MET A 73 16.08 21.37 -0.82
CA MET A 73 15.55 20.82 0.43
C MET A 73 15.61 19.29 0.49
N GLN A 74 15.38 18.60 -0.64
CA GLN A 74 15.54 17.14 -0.69
C GLN A 74 17.00 16.74 -0.40
N HIS A 75 17.98 17.43 -0.95
CA HIS A 75 19.39 17.20 -0.69
C HIS A 75 19.76 17.46 0.78
N LEU A 76 19.21 18.54 1.37
CA LEU A 76 19.46 18.89 2.77
C LEU A 76 18.90 17.83 3.74
N LEU A 77 17.67 17.33 3.48
CA LEU A 77 17.04 16.28 4.27
C LEU A 77 17.74 14.93 4.10
N GLY A 78 18.24 14.63 2.90
CA GLY A 78 19.01 13.45 2.59
C GLY A 78 18.22 12.15 2.69
N TYR A 79 18.97 11.07 3.01
CA TYR A 79 18.46 9.70 3.03
C TYR A 79 18.78 9.00 4.36
N THR A 80 17.96 8.02 4.69
CA THR A 80 18.32 6.96 5.63
C THR A 80 19.02 5.84 4.87
N ALA A 81 19.44 4.77 5.55
CA ALA A 81 20.01 3.59 4.88
C ALA A 81 19.02 2.90 3.88
N LYS A 82 17.71 3.15 4.01
CA LYS A 82 16.67 2.44 3.24
C LYS A 82 15.72 3.35 2.45
N SER A 83 15.59 4.62 2.81
CA SER A 83 14.56 5.49 2.25
C SER A 83 14.96 6.97 2.28
N PRO A 84 14.42 7.80 1.37
CA PRO A 84 14.57 9.25 1.43
C PRO A 84 13.84 9.82 2.66
N ARG A 85 14.40 10.86 3.27
CA ARG A 85 13.75 11.61 4.37
C ARG A 85 12.77 12.67 3.87
N TRP A 86 12.82 12.99 2.60
CA TRP A 86 11.98 13.99 1.93
C TRP A 86 10.73 13.39 1.27
N ALA A 87 10.48 12.10 1.48
CA ALA A 87 9.27 11.43 0.97
C ALA A 87 8.64 10.57 2.05
N ILE A 88 7.32 10.60 2.12
CA ILE A 88 6.51 9.77 3.02
C ILE A 88 5.38 9.10 2.25
N ALA A 89 5.14 7.82 2.52
CA ALA A 89 4.02 7.08 1.98
C ALA A 89 2.84 7.12 2.96
N TYR A 90 1.70 7.62 2.50
CA TYR A 90 0.42 7.47 3.17
C TYR A 90 -0.28 6.24 2.58
N LYS A 91 -0.50 5.22 3.37
CA LYS A 91 -1.23 4.01 2.98
C LYS A 91 -2.71 4.17 3.27
N PHE A 92 -3.57 3.90 2.28
CA PHE A 92 -5.00 3.84 2.53
C PHE A 92 -5.34 2.71 3.49
N LYS A 93 -6.46 2.86 4.19
CA LYS A 93 -6.98 1.78 5.02
C LYS A 93 -7.28 0.56 4.13
N ALA A 94 -6.80 -0.59 4.56
CA ALA A 94 -7.07 -1.84 3.86
C ALA A 94 -8.55 -2.18 3.90
N GLU A 95 -9.05 -2.79 2.84
CA GLU A 95 -10.41 -3.30 2.78
C GLU A 95 -10.53 -4.49 3.74
N GLN A 96 -11.62 -4.53 4.50
CA GLN A 96 -11.95 -5.61 5.42
C GLN A 96 -13.34 -6.14 5.08
N VAL A 97 -13.47 -7.47 5.03
CA VAL A 97 -14.74 -8.15 4.74
C VAL A 97 -14.93 -9.30 5.73
N GLU A 98 -16.16 -9.48 6.17
CA GLU A 98 -16.55 -10.60 7.03
C GLU A 98 -16.74 -11.87 6.21
N THR A 99 -16.27 -13.00 6.76
CA THR A 99 -16.51 -14.33 6.17
C THR A 99 -16.41 -15.42 7.25
N PRO A 100 -17.17 -16.52 7.14
CA PRO A 100 -17.03 -17.65 8.04
C PRO A 100 -15.66 -18.35 7.92
N LEU A 101 -15.06 -18.65 9.06
CA LEU A 101 -13.90 -19.53 9.19
C LEU A 101 -14.37 -20.98 9.13
N ILE A 102 -13.92 -21.75 8.13
CA ILE A 102 -14.29 -23.14 7.96
C ILE A 102 -13.46 -24.04 8.89
N ASP A 103 -12.13 -23.95 8.75
CA ASP A 103 -11.15 -24.67 9.55
C ASP A 103 -9.78 -23.99 9.55
N VAL A 104 -8.85 -24.49 10.33
CA VAL A 104 -7.46 -24.05 10.37
C VAL A 104 -6.54 -25.20 10.01
N VAL A 105 -5.77 -25.07 8.93
CA VAL A 105 -4.76 -26.04 8.52
C VAL A 105 -3.36 -25.54 8.83
N TYR A 106 -2.45 -26.45 9.12
CA TYR A 106 -1.07 -26.12 9.45
C TYR A 106 -0.15 -26.49 8.28
N GLN A 107 0.65 -25.52 7.83
CA GLN A 107 1.60 -25.72 6.75
C GLN A 107 3.03 -25.65 7.29
N VAL A 108 3.88 -26.59 6.86
CA VAL A 108 5.29 -26.59 7.24
C VAL A 108 6.10 -25.90 6.16
N GLY A 109 6.76 -24.79 6.52
CA GLY A 109 7.64 -24.03 5.63
C GLY A 109 8.99 -24.75 5.40
N ARG A 110 9.77 -24.24 4.46
CA ARG A 110 11.10 -24.77 4.11
C ARG A 110 12.06 -24.87 5.29
N THR A 111 11.94 -23.97 6.26
CA THR A 111 12.78 -23.93 7.48
C THR A 111 12.27 -24.82 8.61
N GLY A 112 11.18 -25.57 8.40
CA GLY A 112 10.51 -26.35 9.44
C GLY A 112 9.52 -25.53 10.29
N ALA A 113 9.37 -24.23 10.04
CA ALA A 113 8.39 -23.41 10.73
C ALA A 113 6.96 -23.82 10.35
N VAL A 114 6.11 -24.02 11.35
CA VAL A 114 4.69 -24.36 11.18
C VAL A 114 3.87 -23.07 11.16
N THR A 115 3.16 -22.84 10.07
CA THR A 115 2.31 -21.65 9.88
C THR A 115 0.84 -22.06 9.79
N PRO A 116 -0.04 -21.55 10.66
CA PRO A 116 -1.46 -21.77 10.56
C PRO A 116 -2.05 -20.93 9.42
N VAL A 117 -2.97 -21.54 8.68
CA VAL A 117 -3.69 -20.94 7.56
C VAL A 117 -5.17 -21.22 7.74
N ALA A 118 -5.97 -20.17 7.78
CA ALA A 118 -7.42 -20.26 7.83
C ALA A 118 -7.98 -20.60 6.44
N ASN A 119 -8.83 -21.62 6.35
CA ASN A 119 -9.72 -21.85 5.22
C ASN A 119 -11.03 -21.10 5.48
N LEU A 120 -11.47 -20.35 4.52
CA LEU A 120 -12.60 -19.42 4.63
C LEU A 120 -13.67 -19.75 3.61
N GLU A 121 -14.92 -19.40 3.90
CA GLU A 121 -15.89 -19.27 2.83
C GLU A 121 -15.40 -18.25 1.80
N PRO A 122 -15.53 -18.54 0.47
CA PRO A 122 -15.01 -17.65 -0.56
C PRO A 122 -15.64 -16.25 -0.46
N VAL A 123 -14.83 -15.24 -0.27
CA VAL A 123 -15.26 -13.83 -0.18
C VAL A 123 -14.52 -12.97 -1.19
N HIS A 124 -15.21 -11.98 -1.76
CA HIS A 124 -14.61 -11.05 -2.72
C HIS A 124 -14.07 -9.82 -1.99
N ILE A 125 -12.77 -9.58 -2.12
CA ILE A 125 -12.07 -8.46 -1.48
C ILE A 125 -10.95 -7.94 -2.40
N ALA A 126 -10.85 -6.62 -2.55
CA ALA A 126 -9.84 -5.96 -3.37
C ALA A 126 -9.70 -6.58 -4.78
N GLY A 127 -10.83 -6.82 -5.47
CA GLY A 127 -10.87 -7.33 -6.85
C GLY A 127 -10.49 -8.80 -7.01
N THR A 128 -10.36 -9.57 -5.92
CA THR A 128 -10.02 -11.00 -5.96
C THR A 128 -10.91 -11.80 -5.03
N THR A 129 -11.11 -13.11 -5.35
CA THR A 129 -11.81 -14.02 -4.44
C THR A 129 -10.79 -14.68 -3.50
N VAL A 130 -10.95 -14.41 -2.21
CA VAL A 130 -10.13 -14.98 -1.13
C VAL A 130 -10.84 -16.20 -0.56
N LYS A 131 -10.09 -17.30 -0.40
CA LYS A 131 -10.53 -18.58 0.21
C LYS A 131 -9.65 -18.99 1.37
N ARG A 132 -8.50 -18.34 1.53
CA ARG A 132 -7.49 -18.67 2.54
C ARG A 132 -6.85 -17.38 3.03
N ALA A 133 -6.59 -17.33 4.34
CA ALA A 133 -5.90 -16.19 4.96
C ALA A 133 -4.81 -16.69 5.93
N SER A 134 -3.74 -15.92 6.05
CA SER A 134 -2.68 -16.23 7.01
C SER A 134 -3.11 -15.89 8.44
N LEU A 135 -2.76 -16.75 9.35
CA LEU A 135 -2.85 -16.53 10.80
C LEU A 135 -1.46 -16.28 11.42
N HIS A 136 -0.43 -16.21 10.58
CA HIS A 136 0.97 -15.95 10.95
C HIS A 136 1.55 -16.98 11.92
N ASN A 137 1.01 -17.11 13.14
CA ASN A 137 1.48 -18.01 14.19
C ASN A 137 0.35 -18.34 15.19
N ALA A 138 0.63 -19.22 16.15
CA ALA A 138 -0.33 -19.63 17.18
C ALA A 138 -0.74 -18.47 18.13
N ASP A 139 0.15 -17.49 18.36
CA ASP A 139 -0.15 -16.36 19.24
C ASP A 139 -1.28 -15.49 18.68
N ILE A 140 -1.36 -15.35 17.35
CA ILE A 140 -2.46 -14.64 16.69
C ILE A 140 -3.79 -15.37 16.89
N ILE A 141 -3.81 -16.70 16.75
CA ILE A 141 -5.02 -17.50 17.00
C ILE A 141 -5.51 -17.28 18.43
N SER A 142 -4.59 -17.37 19.40
CA SER A 142 -4.91 -17.17 20.82
C SER A 142 -5.34 -15.72 21.14
N SER A 143 -4.70 -14.72 20.52
CA SER A 143 -5.01 -13.31 20.79
C SER A 143 -6.36 -12.87 20.22
N LEU A 144 -6.80 -13.52 19.14
CA LEU A 144 -8.09 -13.29 18.51
C LEU A 144 -9.18 -14.23 19.04
N ASP A 145 -8.82 -15.17 19.92
CA ASP A 145 -9.71 -16.20 20.48
C ASP A 145 -10.52 -16.94 19.40
N LEU A 146 -9.83 -17.33 18.32
CA LEU A 146 -10.45 -17.89 17.13
C LEU A 146 -10.88 -19.34 17.33
N HIS A 147 -12.13 -19.62 16.96
CA HIS A 147 -12.71 -20.96 16.92
C HIS A 147 -13.22 -21.29 15.52
N GLU A 148 -13.33 -22.58 15.22
CA GLU A 148 -13.93 -23.05 13.97
C GLU A 148 -15.39 -22.57 13.88
N HIS A 149 -15.80 -22.15 12.69
CA HIS A 149 -17.11 -21.57 12.36
C HIS A 149 -17.37 -20.16 12.88
N ASP A 150 -16.35 -19.48 13.44
CA ASP A 150 -16.45 -18.05 13.74
C ASP A 150 -16.60 -17.23 12.46
N THR A 151 -17.26 -16.08 12.57
CA THR A 151 -17.22 -15.04 11.54
C THR A 151 -16.01 -14.17 11.78
N VAL A 152 -15.12 -14.09 10.80
CA VAL A 152 -13.84 -13.39 10.91
C VAL A 152 -13.73 -12.23 9.95
N TYR A 153 -13.00 -11.18 10.34
CA TYR A 153 -12.62 -10.09 9.46
C TYR A 153 -11.35 -10.42 8.71
N VAL A 154 -11.45 -10.50 7.39
CA VAL A 154 -10.31 -10.68 6.48
C VAL A 154 -9.90 -9.34 5.94
N GLU A 155 -8.62 -9.02 6.08
CA GLU A 155 -8.01 -7.81 5.53
C GLU A 155 -7.10 -8.17 4.36
N LYS A 156 -7.24 -7.40 3.27
CA LYS A 156 -6.34 -7.45 2.13
C LYS A 156 -5.97 -6.03 1.73
N GLY A 157 -4.77 -5.60 2.11
CA GLY A 157 -4.19 -4.33 1.71
C GLY A 157 -3.22 -4.48 0.54
N GLY A 158 -2.28 -3.56 0.40
CA GLY A 158 -1.18 -3.65 -0.57
C GLY A 158 -0.28 -4.87 -0.40
N GLU A 159 -0.48 -5.67 0.64
CA GLU A 159 0.12 -6.99 0.79
C GLU A 159 -0.66 -8.02 -0.02
N ILE A 160 0.07 -8.90 -0.71
CA ILE A 160 -0.51 -9.93 -1.58
C ILE A 160 -1.26 -11.00 -0.76
N ILE A 161 -0.87 -11.19 0.51
CA ILE A 161 -1.37 -12.26 1.39
C ILE A 161 -2.51 -11.73 2.27
N PRO A 162 -3.74 -12.27 2.14
CA PRO A 162 -4.84 -11.97 3.05
C PRO A 162 -4.51 -12.43 4.47
N LYS A 163 -4.93 -11.64 5.48
CA LYS A 163 -4.76 -11.98 6.90
C LYS A 163 -6.07 -11.79 7.66
N ILE A 164 -6.24 -12.51 8.76
CA ILE A 164 -7.35 -12.32 9.69
C ILE A 164 -6.94 -11.25 10.71
N VAL A 165 -7.85 -10.33 11.03
CA VAL A 165 -7.63 -9.19 11.93
C VAL A 165 -8.64 -9.07 13.06
N GLY A 166 -9.68 -9.90 13.04
CA GLY A 166 -10.71 -9.98 14.08
C GLY A 166 -11.74 -11.04 13.75
#